data_9f54dab88250b86e331ad0c18954559c
#
_entry.id   9f54dab88250b86e331ad0c18954559c
#
_cell.length_a   1.000
_cell.length_b   1.000
_cell.length_c   1.000
_cell.angle_alpha   90.00
_cell.angle_beta   90.00
_cell.angle_gamma   90.00
#
_symmetry.space_group_name_H-M   'P 1'
#
loop_
_entity.id
_entity.type
_entity.pdbx_description
1 polymer ?
#
loop_
_entity_poly.entity_id
_entity_poly.type
_entity_poly.pdbx_seq_one_letter_code
_entity_poly.pdbx_strand_id
1 'polypeptide(L)'
;MIKVFQINFFFLCLLLFLFACSEHKKEEGGISASSQIKDPDELIKLAVGKQTTGAYDEAIDILNQVLEVNSLYAPAHYQKGLIYEEWDRRKESLASYNKAVEINPTYNEARLGLASLYDKSVLNELALEQYLKVAETRRDDPGIHFKIALEYWYLQDIPKAAEHYIRVVEINPEHLQAHLNLISVYESMKNWGKALEEIVVVKRLSQKTNNQQATSIAENKLKFIKGRMNLTKKDIKRKSEPPFD
;
A
#
# COMPACT_ATOMS: atom_id res chain seq x y z
N MET A 1 80.03 -24.39 45.17
CA MET A 1 79.65 -22.96 45.27
C MET A 1 78.50 -22.66 44.31
N ILE A 2 77.34 -23.19 44.49
CA ILE A 2 76.10 -22.78 43.76
C ILE A 2 74.92 -23.35 44.60
N LYS A 3 74.53 -22.68 45.64
CA LYS A 3 73.24 -23.01 46.39
C LYS A 3 72.71 -21.85 47.24
N VAL A 4 72.98 -20.62 46.94
CA VAL A 4 72.54 -19.49 47.79
C VAL A 4 71.64 -18.47 47.00
N PHE A 5 71.31 -18.71 45.72
CA PHE A 5 70.64 -17.66 44.95
C PHE A 5 69.17 -17.92 44.59
N GLN A 6 68.53 -18.98 45.12
CA GLN A 6 67.16 -19.34 44.78
C GLN A 6 66.12 -19.01 45.84
N ILE A 7 66.49 -18.47 47.01
CA ILE A 7 65.48 -18.26 48.07
C ILE A 7 64.97 -16.79 48.10
N ASN A 8 65.61 -15.87 47.43
CA ASN A 8 65.19 -14.45 47.47
C ASN A 8 64.18 -14.03 46.38
N PHE A 9 63.98 -14.87 45.38
CA PHE A 9 63.04 -14.51 44.30
C PHE A 9 61.59 -14.81 44.68
N PHE A 10 61.32 -15.87 45.46
CA PHE A 10 60.01 -16.25 45.90
C PHE A 10 59.44 -15.34 46.99
N PHE A 11 60.30 -14.75 47.83
CA PHE A 11 59.88 -13.80 48.89
C PHE A 11 59.56 -12.40 48.32
N LEU A 12 60.19 -12.02 47.24
CA LEU A 12 59.99 -10.69 46.64
C LEU A 12 58.65 -10.71 45.82
N CYS A 13 58.28 -11.82 45.24
CA CYS A 13 56.96 -11.97 44.58
C CYS A 13 55.82 -12.04 45.56
N LEU A 14 56.00 -12.58 46.79
CA LEU A 14 54.92 -12.67 47.79
C LEU A 14 54.60 -11.32 48.44
N LEU A 15 55.60 -10.41 48.55
CA LEU A 15 55.42 -9.04 49.10
C LEU A 15 54.79 -8.10 48.06
N LEU A 16 54.94 -8.34 46.77
CA LEU A 16 54.29 -7.55 45.73
C LEU A 16 52.79 -7.96 45.52
N PHE A 17 52.40 -9.15 45.97
CA PHE A 17 51.01 -9.59 45.90
C PHE A 17 50.15 -9.10 47.07
N LEU A 18 50.78 -8.66 48.20
CA LEU A 18 50.04 -8.18 49.36
C LEU A 18 49.86 -6.63 49.38
N PHE A 19 50.50 -5.91 48.45
CA PHE A 19 50.28 -4.47 48.30
C PHE A 19 49.41 -4.06 47.15
N ALA A 20 48.99 -5.01 46.32
CA ALA A 20 48.06 -4.78 45.20
C ALA A 20 46.57 -5.03 45.53
N CYS A 21 46.27 -5.27 46.82
CA CYS A 21 44.89 -5.55 47.24
C CYS A 21 44.33 -4.47 48.19
N SER A 22 44.75 -3.23 48.01
CA SER A 22 44.20 -2.08 48.72
C SER A 22 43.96 -0.96 47.71
N GLU A 23 42.69 -0.58 47.57
CA GLU A 23 42.21 0.55 46.79
C GLU A 23 42.09 0.38 45.26
N HIS A 24 41.27 -0.56 44.80
CA HIS A 24 40.40 -0.28 43.69
C HIS A 24 38.94 -0.48 44.18
N LYS A 25 38.40 0.59 44.75
CA LYS A 25 36.96 0.79 44.74
C LYS A 25 36.60 0.84 43.27
N LYS A 26 36.32 -0.30 42.69
CA LYS A 26 35.52 -0.36 41.47
C LYS A 26 34.20 0.31 41.84
N GLU A 27 34.01 1.54 41.36
CA GLU A 27 32.70 1.96 41.01
C GLU A 27 32.17 0.87 40.05
N GLU A 28 31.39 -0.05 40.61
CA GLU A 28 30.40 -0.78 39.84
C GLU A 28 29.38 0.26 39.35
N GLY A 29 29.82 1.10 38.42
CA GLY A 29 28.95 1.62 37.40
C GLY A 29 28.44 0.38 36.69
N GLY A 30 27.43 -0.26 37.30
CA GLY A 30 26.59 -1.19 36.61
C GLY A 30 26.08 -0.43 35.38
N ILE A 31 26.74 -0.68 34.26
CA ILE A 31 26.07 -0.56 32.98
C ILE A 31 24.98 -1.64 33.07
N SER A 32 23.91 -1.28 33.73
CA SER A 32 22.59 -1.84 33.45
C SER A 32 22.35 -1.53 31.99
N ALA A 33 22.95 -2.32 31.12
CA ALA A 33 22.49 -2.53 29.78
C ALA A 33 21.19 -3.32 29.84
N SER A 34 20.20 -2.80 30.58
CA SER A 34 18.84 -2.88 30.09
C SER A 34 18.88 -1.98 28.84
N SER A 35 19.34 -2.55 27.70
CA SER A 35 18.90 -2.09 26.41
C SER A 35 17.38 -2.02 26.55
N GLN A 36 16.85 -0.82 26.80
CA GLN A 36 15.43 -0.56 26.68
C GLN A 36 15.14 -1.03 25.26
N ILE A 37 14.51 -2.21 25.17
CA ILE A 37 13.97 -2.69 23.91
C ILE A 37 12.98 -1.59 23.55
N LYS A 38 13.40 -0.69 22.64
CA LYS A 38 12.53 0.37 22.17
C LYS A 38 11.32 -0.30 21.57
N ASP A 39 10.15 0.20 21.91
CA ASP A 39 8.90 -0.26 21.36
C ASP A 39 9.04 -0.34 19.83
N PRO A 40 8.76 -1.50 19.20
CA PRO A 40 8.81 -1.65 17.75
C PRO A 40 8.06 -0.54 17.01
N ASP A 41 6.93 -0.07 17.53
CA ASP A 41 6.14 0.99 16.92
C ASP A 41 6.81 2.37 17.02
N GLU A 42 7.59 2.62 18.10
CA GLU A 42 8.39 3.84 18.19
C GLU A 42 9.56 3.82 17.19
N LEU A 43 10.20 2.67 17.00
CA LEU A 43 11.24 2.53 15.99
C LEU A 43 10.68 2.69 14.56
N ILE A 44 9.49 2.17 14.29
CA ILE A 44 8.80 2.41 13.00
C ILE A 44 8.55 3.91 12.80
N LYS A 45 8.04 4.62 13.79
CA LYS A 45 7.83 6.07 13.70
C LYS A 45 9.14 6.82 13.42
N LEU A 46 10.24 6.41 14.06
CA LEU A 46 11.55 6.98 13.80
C LEU A 46 12.02 6.70 12.36
N ALA A 47 11.82 5.48 11.86
CA ALA A 47 12.12 5.12 10.48
C ALA A 47 11.30 5.94 9.47
N VAL A 48 10.00 6.15 9.73
CA VAL A 48 9.14 7.04 8.93
C VAL A 48 9.69 8.48 8.94
N GLY A 49 10.15 8.98 10.09
CA GLY A 49 10.80 10.29 10.18
C GLY A 49 12.07 10.37 9.32
N LYS A 50 12.87 9.32 9.24
CA LYS A 50 14.04 9.25 8.36
C LYS A 50 13.64 9.16 6.88
N GLN A 51 12.62 8.39 6.56
CA GLN A 51 12.04 8.31 5.21
C GLN A 51 11.63 9.69 4.69
N THR A 52 10.91 10.49 5.48
CA THR A 52 10.44 11.82 5.05
C THR A 52 11.57 12.81 4.77
N THR A 53 12.76 12.58 5.31
CA THR A 53 13.98 13.38 5.03
C THR A 53 14.84 12.80 3.91
N GLY A 54 14.41 11.69 3.29
CA GLY A 54 15.17 10.99 2.25
C GLY A 54 16.35 10.15 2.76
N ALA A 55 16.49 10.00 4.09
CA ALA A 55 17.54 9.19 4.72
C ALA A 55 17.13 7.69 4.71
N TYR A 56 16.96 7.13 3.51
CA TYR A 56 16.40 5.78 3.33
C TYR A 56 17.23 4.67 3.95
N ASP A 57 18.59 4.74 3.85
CA ASP A 57 19.48 3.75 4.46
C ASP A 57 19.30 3.72 5.98
N GLU A 58 19.29 4.91 6.64
CA GLU A 58 19.08 4.99 8.08
C GLU A 58 17.69 4.47 8.48
N ALA A 59 16.67 4.74 7.68
CA ALA A 59 15.32 4.24 7.92
C ALA A 59 15.26 2.70 7.84
N ILE A 60 15.93 2.10 6.85
CA ILE A 60 16.04 0.65 6.72
C ILE A 60 16.82 0.02 7.87
N ASP A 61 17.92 0.64 8.31
CA ASP A 61 18.72 0.15 9.44
C ASP A 61 17.92 0.14 10.75
N ILE A 62 17.09 1.16 10.98
CA ILE A 62 16.19 1.20 12.13
C ILE A 62 15.17 0.05 12.07
N LEU A 63 14.58 -0.21 10.89
CA LEU A 63 13.63 -1.32 10.72
C LEU A 63 14.31 -2.69 10.85
N ASN A 64 15.58 -2.81 10.45
CA ASN A 64 16.35 -4.03 10.65
C ASN A 64 16.54 -4.32 12.14
N GLN A 65 16.78 -3.31 13.00
CA GLN A 65 16.83 -3.49 14.46
C GLN A 65 15.51 -4.06 15.02
N VAL A 66 14.35 -3.60 14.51
CA VAL A 66 13.05 -4.19 14.88
C VAL A 66 13.00 -5.66 14.49
N LEU A 67 13.47 -6.00 13.28
CA LEU A 67 13.40 -7.35 12.73
C LEU A 67 14.45 -8.31 13.33
N GLU A 68 15.55 -7.80 13.87
CA GLU A 68 16.50 -8.58 14.67
C GLU A 68 15.86 -9.09 15.97
N VAL A 69 14.98 -8.30 16.59
CA VAL A 69 14.25 -8.70 17.81
C VAL A 69 13.06 -9.59 17.46
N ASN A 70 12.31 -9.23 16.42
CA ASN A 70 11.15 -9.99 15.95
C ASN A 70 11.09 -10.02 14.42
N SER A 71 11.66 -11.06 13.82
CA SER A 71 11.70 -11.24 12.36
C SER A 71 10.33 -11.44 11.72
N LEU A 72 9.27 -11.73 12.52
CA LEU A 72 7.90 -11.92 12.06
C LEU A 72 7.02 -10.68 12.34
N TYR A 73 7.62 -9.49 12.49
CA TYR A 73 6.86 -8.28 12.70
C TYR A 73 6.40 -7.68 11.36
N ALA A 74 5.21 -8.07 10.90
CA ALA A 74 4.65 -7.66 9.61
C ALA A 74 4.66 -6.13 9.37
N PRO A 75 4.37 -5.25 10.36
CA PRO A 75 4.42 -3.80 10.14
C PRO A 75 5.81 -3.28 9.72
N ALA A 76 6.91 -3.86 10.27
CA ALA A 76 8.25 -3.45 9.87
C ALA A 76 8.57 -3.87 8.43
N HIS A 77 8.16 -5.06 8.00
CA HIS A 77 8.28 -5.47 6.60
C HIS A 77 7.44 -4.59 5.67
N TYR A 78 6.22 -4.25 6.04
CA TYR A 78 5.40 -3.33 5.28
C TYR A 78 6.06 -1.96 5.14
N GLN A 79 6.58 -1.39 6.24
CA GLN A 79 7.26 -0.10 6.21
C GLN A 79 8.54 -0.13 5.37
N LYS A 80 9.31 -1.24 5.40
CA LYS A 80 10.43 -1.44 4.45
C LYS A 80 9.96 -1.41 3.00
N GLY A 81 8.81 -2.02 2.73
CA GLY A 81 8.19 -1.99 1.41
C GLY A 81 7.92 -0.58 0.92
N LEU A 82 7.32 0.27 1.78
CA LEU A 82 7.06 1.68 1.48
C LEU A 82 8.34 2.48 1.22
N ILE A 83 9.36 2.31 2.07
CA ILE A 83 10.64 3.00 1.92
C ILE A 83 11.33 2.61 0.61
N TYR A 84 11.38 1.32 0.30
CA TYR A 84 11.98 0.84 -0.95
C TYR A 84 11.19 1.29 -2.19
N GLU A 85 9.84 1.41 -2.10
CA GLU A 85 9.02 1.93 -3.19
C GLU A 85 9.35 3.41 -3.45
N GLU A 86 9.45 4.24 -2.42
CA GLU A 86 9.82 5.64 -2.54
C GLU A 86 11.27 5.84 -3.04
N TRP A 87 12.17 4.93 -2.65
CA TRP A 87 13.56 4.90 -3.11
C TRP A 87 13.75 4.31 -4.51
N ASP A 88 12.67 3.96 -5.20
CA ASP A 88 12.63 3.29 -6.51
C ASP A 88 13.35 1.92 -6.54
N ARG A 89 13.48 1.27 -5.38
CA ARG A 89 14.03 -0.07 -5.24
C ARG A 89 12.92 -1.11 -5.31
N ARG A 90 12.35 -1.27 -6.51
CA ARG A 90 11.13 -2.05 -6.74
C ARG A 90 11.24 -3.52 -6.30
N LYS A 91 12.38 -4.18 -6.54
CA LYS A 91 12.56 -5.60 -6.17
C LYS A 91 12.51 -5.80 -4.66
N GLU A 92 13.18 -4.92 -3.91
CA GLU A 92 13.23 -4.96 -2.45
C GLU A 92 11.89 -4.56 -1.84
N SER A 93 11.18 -3.63 -2.46
CA SER A 93 9.82 -3.26 -2.08
C SER A 93 8.88 -4.46 -2.22
N LEU A 94 8.90 -5.13 -3.39
CA LEU A 94 8.09 -6.33 -3.66
C LEU A 94 8.39 -7.44 -2.64
N ALA A 95 9.68 -7.72 -2.36
CA ALA A 95 10.07 -8.73 -1.38
C ALA A 95 9.57 -8.39 0.03
N SER A 96 9.63 -7.10 0.40
CA SER A 96 9.21 -6.63 1.72
C SER A 96 7.70 -6.72 1.91
N TYR A 97 6.90 -6.28 0.92
CA TYR A 97 5.44 -6.43 0.97
C TYR A 97 5.02 -7.90 0.97
N ASN A 98 5.64 -8.75 0.14
CA ASN A 98 5.36 -10.19 0.15
C ASN A 98 5.62 -10.80 1.53
N LYS A 99 6.73 -10.41 2.19
CA LYS A 99 7.03 -10.91 3.54
C LYS A 99 6.00 -10.45 4.55
N ALA A 100 5.52 -9.21 4.47
CA ALA A 100 4.45 -8.72 5.33
C ALA A 100 3.15 -9.51 5.15
N VAL A 101 2.77 -9.82 3.90
CA VAL A 101 1.57 -10.62 3.57
C VAL A 101 1.73 -12.10 3.94
N GLU A 102 2.95 -12.66 3.81
CA GLU A 102 3.25 -14.03 4.26
C GLU A 102 3.05 -14.18 5.78
N ILE A 103 3.52 -13.19 6.55
CA ILE A 103 3.39 -13.17 8.01
C ILE A 103 1.95 -12.92 8.44
N ASN A 104 1.29 -11.95 7.82
CA ASN A 104 -0.11 -11.61 8.07
C ASN A 104 -0.91 -11.58 6.76
N PRO A 105 -1.59 -12.70 6.42
CA PRO A 105 -2.37 -12.78 5.19
C PRO A 105 -3.54 -11.79 5.08
N THR A 106 -3.97 -11.19 6.18
CA THR A 106 -5.05 -10.18 6.19
C THR A 106 -4.51 -8.74 6.23
N TYR A 107 -3.21 -8.55 6.05
CA TYR A 107 -2.61 -7.21 6.05
C TYR A 107 -2.91 -6.48 4.75
N ASN A 108 -4.06 -5.82 4.71
CA ASN A 108 -4.59 -5.18 3.51
C ASN A 108 -3.67 -4.10 2.95
N GLU A 109 -3.00 -3.33 3.79
CA GLU A 109 -2.09 -2.26 3.37
C GLU A 109 -0.90 -2.83 2.57
N ALA A 110 -0.33 -3.95 3.03
CA ALA A 110 0.75 -4.63 2.30
C ALA A 110 0.26 -5.24 0.99
N ARG A 111 -0.96 -5.80 0.97
CA ARG A 111 -1.59 -6.29 -0.27
C ARG A 111 -1.84 -5.17 -1.27
N LEU A 112 -2.28 -4.00 -0.80
CA LEU A 112 -2.45 -2.82 -1.66
C LEU A 112 -1.12 -2.32 -2.22
N GLY A 113 -0.04 -2.37 -1.41
CA GLY A 113 1.32 -2.09 -1.89
C GLY A 113 1.74 -3.05 -3.01
N LEU A 114 1.54 -4.37 -2.82
CA LEU A 114 1.79 -5.37 -3.87
C LEU A 114 0.97 -5.11 -5.13
N ALA A 115 -0.34 -4.89 -4.97
CA ALA A 115 -1.24 -4.62 -6.09
C ALA A 115 -0.78 -3.39 -6.88
N SER A 116 -0.40 -2.31 -6.18
CA SER A 116 0.13 -1.09 -6.81
C SER A 116 1.42 -1.33 -7.60
N LEU A 117 2.34 -2.14 -7.06
CA LEU A 117 3.59 -2.48 -7.76
C LEU A 117 3.33 -3.34 -9.00
N TYR A 118 2.38 -4.28 -8.93
CA TYR A 118 1.96 -5.10 -10.06
C TYR A 118 1.27 -4.27 -11.12
N ASP A 119 0.34 -3.38 -10.74
CA ASP A 119 -0.37 -2.43 -11.61
C ASP A 119 0.64 -1.54 -12.38
N LYS A 120 1.59 -0.90 -11.68
CA LYS A 120 2.68 -0.13 -12.30
C LYS A 120 3.58 -0.96 -13.26
N SER A 121 3.57 -2.28 -13.10
CA SER A 121 4.33 -3.22 -13.93
C SER A 121 3.48 -3.86 -15.03
N VAL A 122 2.21 -3.47 -15.15
CA VAL A 122 1.22 -4.03 -16.10
C VAL A 122 1.02 -5.55 -15.91
N LEU A 123 1.17 -6.02 -14.67
CA LEU A 123 0.93 -7.41 -14.28
C LEU A 123 -0.49 -7.52 -13.70
N ASN A 124 -1.48 -7.32 -14.59
CA ASN A 124 -2.87 -7.11 -14.22
C ASN A 124 -3.48 -8.30 -13.46
N GLU A 125 -3.13 -9.55 -13.80
CA GLU A 125 -3.62 -10.73 -13.09
C GLU A 125 -3.14 -10.77 -11.64
N LEU A 126 -1.87 -10.42 -11.40
CA LEU A 126 -1.31 -10.39 -10.04
C LEU A 126 -1.86 -9.22 -9.23
N ALA A 127 -2.06 -8.06 -9.86
CA ALA A 127 -2.70 -6.92 -9.21
C ALA A 127 -4.15 -7.27 -8.81
N LEU A 128 -4.92 -7.85 -9.75
CA LEU A 128 -6.29 -8.30 -9.54
C LEU A 128 -6.40 -9.27 -8.36
N GLU A 129 -5.50 -10.27 -8.28
CA GLU A 129 -5.49 -11.22 -7.18
C GLU A 129 -5.39 -10.51 -5.82
N GLN A 130 -4.47 -9.55 -5.70
CA GLN A 130 -4.30 -8.83 -4.44
C GLN A 130 -5.51 -7.95 -4.12
N TYR A 131 -6.08 -7.24 -5.10
CA TYR A 131 -7.29 -6.43 -4.89
C TYR A 131 -8.49 -7.29 -4.48
N LEU A 132 -8.67 -8.47 -5.08
CA LEU A 132 -9.75 -9.41 -4.70
C LEU A 132 -9.60 -9.87 -3.25
N LYS A 133 -8.38 -10.16 -2.80
CA LYS A 133 -8.11 -10.51 -1.40
C LYS A 133 -8.43 -9.37 -0.42
N VAL A 134 -8.17 -8.13 -0.80
CA VAL A 134 -8.57 -6.96 -0.01
C VAL A 134 -10.09 -6.82 0.03
N ALA A 135 -10.79 -7.07 -1.08
CA ALA A 135 -12.25 -6.98 -1.15
C ALA A 135 -12.96 -8.00 -0.26
N GLU A 136 -12.34 -9.15 0.08
CA GLU A 136 -12.91 -10.12 1.04
C GLU A 136 -13.18 -9.48 2.41
N THR A 137 -12.34 -8.53 2.84
CA THR A 137 -12.44 -7.84 4.13
C THR A 137 -13.03 -6.43 4.01
N ARG A 138 -12.85 -5.76 2.87
CA ARG A 138 -13.34 -4.40 2.59
C ARG A 138 -14.43 -4.43 1.51
N ARG A 139 -15.52 -5.14 1.80
CA ARG A 139 -16.60 -5.45 0.84
C ARG A 139 -17.34 -4.23 0.27
N ASP A 140 -17.38 -3.13 1.02
CA ASP A 140 -18.09 -1.91 0.65
C ASP A 140 -17.13 -0.73 0.42
N ASP A 141 -15.88 -1.03 0.03
CA ASP A 141 -14.91 -0.01 -0.34
C ASP A 141 -15.00 0.26 -1.85
N PRO A 142 -15.56 1.43 -2.28
CA PRO A 142 -15.71 1.74 -3.68
C PRO A 142 -14.37 1.88 -4.41
N GLY A 143 -13.30 2.28 -3.69
CA GLY A 143 -11.95 2.39 -4.25
C GLY A 143 -11.38 1.04 -4.66
N ILE A 144 -11.61 0.01 -3.84
CA ILE A 144 -11.16 -1.35 -4.12
C ILE A 144 -11.94 -1.92 -5.31
N HIS A 145 -13.27 -1.80 -5.32
CA HIS A 145 -14.08 -2.25 -6.45
C HIS A 145 -13.72 -1.53 -7.75
N PHE A 146 -13.40 -0.24 -7.67
CA PHE A 146 -12.94 0.52 -8.82
C PHE A 146 -11.62 -0.04 -9.39
N LYS A 147 -10.65 -0.38 -8.53
CA LYS A 147 -9.40 -1.00 -8.94
C LYS A 147 -9.62 -2.38 -9.58
N ILE A 148 -10.43 -3.24 -8.96
CA ILE A 148 -10.79 -4.55 -9.52
C ILE A 148 -11.43 -4.39 -10.90
N ALA A 149 -12.34 -3.44 -11.06
CA ALA A 149 -12.99 -3.17 -12.34
C ALA A 149 -12.00 -2.74 -13.43
N LEU A 150 -10.99 -1.92 -13.08
CA LEU A 150 -9.92 -1.54 -13.99
C LEU A 150 -9.09 -2.75 -14.44
N GLU A 151 -8.69 -3.62 -13.51
CA GLU A 151 -7.92 -4.81 -13.86
C GLU A 151 -8.72 -5.74 -14.79
N TYR A 152 -10.01 -6.00 -14.49
CA TYR A 152 -10.87 -6.76 -15.40
C TYR A 152 -11.04 -6.11 -16.77
N TRP A 153 -11.10 -4.77 -16.83
CA TRP A 153 -11.12 -4.04 -18.08
C TRP A 153 -9.85 -4.26 -18.90
N TYR A 154 -8.67 -4.15 -18.27
CA TYR A 154 -7.38 -4.43 -18.93
C TYR A 154 -7.24 -5.88 -19.39
N LEU A 155 -7.77 -6.83 -18.62
CA LEU A 155 -7.83 -8.25 -18.96
C LEU A 155 -8.93 -8.59 -19.98
N GLN A 156 -9.67 -7.59 -20.48
CA GLN A 156 -10.78 -7.75 -21.43
C GLN A 156 -11.95 -8.59 -20.89
N ASP A 157 -12.05 -8.82 -19.58
CA ASP A 157 -13.25 -9.41 -18.95
C ASP A 157 -14.30 -8.31 -18.70
N ILE A 158 -14.89 -7.85 -19.81
CA ILE A 158 -15.83 -6.71 -19.81
C ILE A 158 -17.04 -6.95 -18.89
N PRO A 159 -17.63 -8.17 -18.83
CA PRO A 159 -18.74 -8.44 -17.90
C PRO A 159 -18.37 -8.22 -16.43
N LYS A 160 -17.21 -8.72 -15.98
CA LYS A 160 -16.77 -8.53 -14.59
C LYS A 160 -16.36 -7.09 -14.31
N ALA A 161 -15.75 -6.41 -15.28
CA ALA A 161 -15.50 -4.98 -15.17
C ALA A 161 -16.81 -4.20 -14.93
N ALA A 162 -17.87 -4.53 -15.68
CA ALA A 162 -19.19 -3.93 -15.48
C ALA A 162 -19.74 -4.17 -14.07
N GLU A 163 -19.67 -5.41 -13.58
CA GLU A 163 -20.16 -5.81 -12.26
C GLU A 163 -19.49 -4.95 -11.17
N HIS A 164 -18.18 -4.84 -11.19
CA HIS A 164 -17.45 -4.09 -10.18
C HIS A 164 -17.65 -2.57 -10.32
N TYR A 165 -17.73 -2.01 -11.53
CA TYR A 165 -18.08 -0.59 -11.68
C TYR A 165 -19.52 -0.29 -11.21
N ILE A 166 -20.47 -1.18 -11.46
CA ILE A 166 -21.83 -1.06 -10.91
C ILE A 166 -21.76 -1.03 -9.39
N ARG A 167 -21.01 -1.93 -8.77
CA ARG A 167 -20.84 -1.92 -7.32
C ARG A 167 -20.26 -0.60 -6.80
N VAL A 168 -19.32 0.02 -7.53
CA VAL A 168 -18.79 1.35 -7.16
C VAL A 168 -19.91 2.38 -7.12
N VAL A 169 -20.77 2.45 -8.15
CA VAL A 169 -21.83 3.47 -8.23
C VAL A 169 -23.01 3.17 -7.30
N GLU A 170 -23.21 1.92 -6.91
CA GLU A 170 -24.17 1.55 -5.85
C GLU A 170 -23.71 2.09 -4.49
N ILE A 171 -22.42 1.96 -4.15
CA ILE A 171 -21.84 2.46 -2.89
C ILE A 171 -21.70 3.97 -2.92
N ASN A 172 -21.23 4.53 -4.03
CA ASN A 172 -21.04 5.96 -4.25
C ASN A 172 -21.69 6.41 -5.57
N PRO A 173 -22.95 6.83 -5.55
CA PRO A 173 -23.67 7.26 -6.75
C PRO A 173 -23.13 8.55 -7.41
N GLU A 174 -22.24 9.25 -6.77
CA GLU A 174 -21.55 10.44 -7.32
C GLU A 174 -20.15 10.13 -7.86
N HIS A 175 -19.74 8.87 -7.95
CA HIS A 175 -18.41 8.49 -8.44
C HIS A 175 -18.28 8.70 -9.95
N LEU A 176 -18.02 9.93 -10.36
CA LEU A 176 -18.02 10.37 -11.76
C LEU A 176 -17.17 9.48 -12.68
N GLN A 177 -15.96 9.06 -12.24
CA GLN A 177 -15.09 8.24 -13.08
C GLN A 177 -15.65 6.83 -13.32
N ALA A 178 -16.35 6.25 -12.35
CA ALA A 178 -16.98 4.94 -12.52
C ALA A 178 -18.12 5.01 -13.54
N HIS A 179 -18.94 6.06 -13.51
CA HIS A 179 -19.97 6.30 -14.53
C HIS A 179 -19.37 6.50 -15.93
N LEU A 180 -18.26 7.24 -16.05
CA LEU A 180 -17.54 7.38 -17.32
C LEU A 180 -17.00 6.05 -17.83
N ASN A 181 -16.48 5.20 -16.96
CA ASN A 181 -15.98 3.87 -17.34
C ASN A 181 -17.14 2.94 -17.71
N LEU A 182 -18.28 3.00 -17.01
CA LEU A 182 -19.50 2.26 -17.37
C LEU A 182 -20.02 2.61 -18.77
N ILE A 183 -19.94 3.87 -19.20
CA ILE A 183 -20.27 4.23 -20.58
C ILE A 183 -19.41 3.39 -21.55
N SER A 184 -18.10 3.34 -21.35
CA SER A 184 -17.16 2.61 -22.22
C SER A 184 -17.40 1.10 -22.18
N VAL A 185 -17.68 0.56 -20.99
CA VAL A 185 -18.05 -0.85 -20.78
C VAL A 185 -19.32 -1.19 -21.55
N TYR A 186 -20.39 -0.40 -21.40
CA TYR A 186 -21.66 -0.65 -22.11
C TYR A 186 -21.55 -0.43 -23.63
N GLU A 187 -20.69 0.49 -24.10
CA GLU A 187 -20.35 0.61 -25.51
C GLU A 187 -19.69 -0.66 -26.05
N SER A 188 -18.74 -1.23 -25.33
CA SER A 188 -18.06 -2.49 -25.69
C SER A 188 -19.04 -3.65 -25.75
N MET A 189 -20.01 -3.68 -24.82
CA MET A 189 -21.11 -4.65 -24.80
C MET A 189 -22.22 -4.35 -25.83
N LYS A 190 -22.13 -3.26 -26.59
CA LYS A 190 -23.16 -2.74 -27.47
C LYS A 190 -24.52 -2.49 -26.78
N ASN A 191 -24.48 -2.28 -25.47
CA ASN A 191 -25.69 -1.97 -24.68
C ASN A 191 -25.91 -0.43 -24.66
N TRP A 192 -26.37 0.06 -25.81
CA TRP A 192 -26.54 1.50 -26.03
C TRP A 192 -27.54 2.15 -25.06
N GLY A 193 -28.54 1.38 -24.62
CA GLY A 193 -29.51 1.87 -23.65
C GLY A 193 -28.91 2.23 -22.31
N LYS A 194 -28.15 1.30 -21.72
CA LYS A 194 -27.44 1.53 -20.45
C LYS A 194 -26.36 2.59 -20.61
N ALA A 195 -25.61 2.59 -21.73
CA ALA A 195 -24.63 3.64 -22.00
C ALA A 195 -25.28 5.04 -22.01
N LEU A 196 -26.47 5.17 -22.57
CA LEU A 196 -27.21 6.44 -22.57
C LEU A 196 -27.63 6.88 -21.14
N GLU A 197 -28.08 5.94 -20.31
CA GLU A 197 -28.41 6.21 -18.91
C GLU A 197 -27.20 6.78 -18.15
N GLU A 198 -26.04 6.15 -18.28
CA GLU A 198 -24.79 6.63 -17.68
C GLU A 198 -24.36 8.00 -18.19
N ILE A 199 -24.52 8.29 -19.50
CA ILE A 199 -24.24 9.61 -20.08
C ILE A 199 -25.10 10.70 -19.40
N VAL A 200 -26.38 10.41 -19.14
CA VAL A 200 -27.26 11.36 -18.46
C VAL A 200 -26.76 11.65 -17.04
N VAL A 201 -26.36 10.59 -16.31
CA VAL A 201 -25.77 10.73 -14.97
C VAL A 201 -24.50 11.56 -15.02
N VAL A 202 -23.56 11.25 -15.92
CA VAL A 202 -22.29 11.99 -16.08
C VAL A 202 -22.56 13.47 -16.39
N LYS A 203 -23.49 13.79 -17.28
CA LYS A 203 -23.86 15.19 -17.58
C LYS A 203 -24.34 15.92 -16.32
N ARG A 204 -25.23 15.30 -15.55
CA ARG A 204 -25.73 15.87 -14.30
C ARG A 204 -24.60 16.11 -13.29
N LEU A 205 -23.76 15.10 -13.06
CA LEU A 205 -22.65 15.19 -12.10
C LEU A 205 -21.58 16.22 -12.54
N SER A 206 -21.23 16.22 -13.82
CA SER A 206 -20.24 17.16 -14.36
C SER A 206 -20.70 18.62 -14.30
N GLN A 207 -22.01 18.87 -14.50
CA GLN A 207 -22.59 20.20 -14.32
C GLN A 207 -22.58 20.64 -12.85
N LYS A 208 -22.96 19.72 -11.92
CA LYS A 208 -22.92 19.98 -10.47
C LYS A 208 -21.51 20.35 -9.99
N THR A 209 -20.46 19.72 -10.55
CA THR A 209 -19.06 19.92 -10.16
C THR A 209 -18.31 20.91 -11.07
N ASN A 210 -18.97 21.53 -12.05
CA ASN A 210 -18.38 22.39 -13.08
C ASN A 210 -17.20 21.72 -13.83
N ASN A 211 -17.28 20.40 -14.03
CA ASN A 211 -16.26 19.61 -14.72
C ASN A 211 -16.50 19.64 -16.24
N GLN A 212 -15.93 20.64 -16.93
CA GLN A 212 -16.09 20.84 -18.37
C GLN A 212 -15.57 19.66 -19.20
N GLN A 213 -14.48 19.00 -18.75
CA GLN A 213 -13.93 17.84 -19.45
C GLN A 213 -14.91 16.67 -19.48
N ALA A 214 -15.48 16.33 -18.34
CA ALA A 214 -16.47 15.26 -18.23
C ALA A 214 -17.75 15.60 -19.02
N THR A 215 -18.18 16.85 -19.02
CA THR A 215 -19.31 17.34 -19.85
C THR A 215 -19.02 17.10 -21.33
N SER A 216 -17.87 17.51 -21.83
CA SER A 216 -17.46 17.33 -23.22
C SER A 216 -17.40 15.85 -23.62
N ILE A 217 -16.85 14.99 -22.75
CA ILE A 217 -16.82 13.53 -22.99
C ILE A 217 -18.25 13.00 -23.12
N ALA A 218 -19.14 13.34 -22.19
CA ALA A 218 -20.53 12.89 -22.22
C ALA A 218 -21.28 13.35 -23.47
N GLU A 219 -21.05 14.58 -23.94
CA GLU A 219 -21.65 15.10 -25.15
C GLU A 219 -21.15 14.39 -26.42
N ASN A 220 -19.86 14.12 -26.50
CA ASN A 220 -19.28 13.37 -27.62
C ASN A 220 -19.82 11.92 -27.65
N LYS A 221 -19.89 11.26 -26.48
CA LYS A 221 -20.48 9.93 -26.35
C LYS A 221 -21.96 9.92 -26.71
N LEU A 222 -22.72 10.93 -26.29
CA LEU A 222 -24.12 11.07 -26.64
C LEU A 222 -24.30 11.21 -28.17
N LYS A 223 -23.47 12.01 -28.82
CA LYS A 223 -23.50 12.18 -30.30
C LYS A 223 -23.23 10.86 -31.00
N PHE A 224 -22.24 10.11 -30.53
CA PHE A 224 -21.90 8.79 -31.07
C PHE A 224 -23.05 7.79 -30.92
N ILE A 225 -23.66 7.67 -29.74
CA ILE A 225 -24.76 6.74 -29.47
C ILE A 225 -26.00 7.13 -30.25
N LYS A 226 -26.31 8.43 -30.44
CA LYS A 226 -27.40 8.88 -31.32
C LYS A 226 -27.26 8.35 -32.73
N GLY A 227 -26.06 8.44 -33.31
CA GLY A 227 -25.81 7.89 -34.64
C GLY A 227 -25.99 6.37 -34.73
N ARG A 228 -25.71 5.64 -33.65
CA ARG A 228 -25.85 4.19 -33.59
C ARG A 228 -27.30 3.70 -33.41
N MET A 229 -28.11 4.48 -32.69
CA MET A 229 -29.48 4.11 -32.33
C MET A 229 -30.56 4.84 -33.18
N ASN A 230 -30.18 5.73 -34.09
CA ASN A 230 -31.11 6.63 -34.77
C ASN A 230 -32.08 7.35 -33.82
N LEU A 231 -31.59 7.72 -32.61
CA LEU A 231 -32.39 8.35 -31.57
C LEU A 231 -32.78 9.77 -31.93
N THR A 232 -34.02 10.10 -31.72
CA THR A 232 -34.54 11.48 -31.85
C THR A 232 -34.27 12.28 -30.57
N LYS A 233 -34.34 13.62 -30.65
CA LYS A 233 -34.27 14.51 -29.47
C LYS A 233 -35.33 14.16 -28.42
N LYS A 234 -36.52 13.71 -28.83
CA LYS A 234 -37.66 13.33 -28.00
C LYS A 234 -37.33 12.09 -27.16
N ASP A 235 -36.73 11.06 -27.79
CA ASP A 235 -36.34 9.82 -27.10
C ASP A 235 -35.31 10.06 -26.00
N ILE A 236 -34.34 10.97 -26.23
CA ILE A 236 -33.32 11.33 -25.29
C ILE A 236 -33.92 12.08 -24.10
N LYS A 237 -34.81 13.05 -24.38
CA LYS A 237 -35.48 13.82 -23.32
C LYS A 237 -36.27 12.88 -22.38
N ARG A 238 -37.03 11.93 -22.95
CA ARG A 238 -37.82 10.95 -22.17
C ARG A 238 -36.95 10.09 -21.25
N LYS A 239 -35.73 9.70 -21.70
CA LYS A 239 -34.79 8.91 -20.87
C LYS A 239 -34.00 9.75 -19.86
N SER A 240 -33.94 11.06 -20.01
CA SER A 240 -33.24 11.98 -19.08
C SER A 240 -34.15 12.51 -17.96
N GLU A 241 -35.47 12.25 -18.05
CA GLU A 241 -36.40 12.58 -16.97
C GLU A 241 -36.27 11.50 -15.87
N PRO A 242 -36.16 11.90 -14.59
CA PRO A 242 -36.15 10.91 -13.49
C PRO A 242 -37.46 10.09 -13.56
N PRO A 243 -37.41 8.81 -13.16
CA PRO A 243 -38.66 8.04 -13.02
C PRO A 243 -39.53 8.83 -12.03
N PHE A 244 -40.78 8.99 -12.41
CA PHE A 244 -41.80 9.65 -11.59
C PHE A 244 -41.82 8.99 -10.21
N ASP A 245 -41.83 9.78 -9.15
CA ASP A 245 -42.02 9.39 -7.76
C ASP A 245 -43.34 8.55 -7.59
#